data_18dc1e949028f252d7d9a65bedab7ce3
#
_entry.id   18dc1e949028f252d7d9a65bedab7ce3
#
_cell.length_a   1.000
_cell.length_b   1.000
_cell.length_c   1.000
_cell.angle_alpha   90.00
_cell.angle_beta   90.00
_cell.angle_gamma   90.00
#
_symmetry.space_group_name_H-M   'P 1'
#
loop_
_entity.id
_entity.type
_entity.pdbx_description
1 polymer ?
#
loop_
_entity_poly.entity_id
_entity_poly.type
_entity_poly.pdbx_seq_one_letter_code
_entity_poly.pdbx_strand_id
1 'polypeptide(L)'
;MTFAKPITAAALTVLFLTGCKKSPSAAAGASNKVRVGYIGLTCEAPIFSAVEKGFFKEEGLDVNLVKCEWANYKDVLALGGFDITHHLVMYFLKPIEQGLDVKFTAGIHRGCLRVQAAAKGNIHSVQDLRGKRIGVPGMGTPPFIFANRVLGANGIDAGREINWRVFPAGELGLALDKGEVDAVADSEPIGSLLLAEGKVRNVADQAKDAPYKDEYCCAVIVNGKFLATNPKAAAAATRALLKGAKWVEANPAAAARLSVEKKYLASNPELNTVAISHLRYVPSVSGADAAVKSAATEMKIAGMLSPTTDVADLAKRAFAHLDGVSDEWLRDLEVEKVAGGQVPPDQDIRLFAELILSDTEDSCCKVKSKSLAAKK
;
A
#
# COMPACT_ATOMS: atom_id res chain seq x y z
N MET A 1 39.40 -10.26 94.28
CA MET A 1 39.04 -11.35 93.39
C MET A 1 37.58 -11.64 93.59
N THR A 2 36.69 -11.11 92.75
CA THR A 2 35.26 -11.46 92.76
C THR A 2 34.68 -11.16 91.39
N PHE A 3 34.27 -12.20 90.71
CA PHE A 3 33.67 -12.21 89.38
C PHE A 3 32.19 -11.85 89.48
N ALA A 4 31.76 -10.82 88.77
CA ALA A 4 30.38 -10.54 88.59
C ALA A 4 29.94 -11.02 87.17
N LYS A 5 28.89 -11.85 87.11
CA LYS A 5 28.23 -12.28 85.86
C LYS A 5 27.20 -11.29 85.38
N PRO A 6 27.10 -10.96 84.10
CA PRO A 6 25.99 -10.17 83.62
C PRO A 6 24.76 -11.03 83.26
N ILE A 7 23.61 -10.55 83.57
CA ILE A 7 22.27 -11.06 83.25
C ILE A 7 21.94 -10.68 81.81
N THR A 8 21.67 -11.64 80.96
CA THR A 8 21.22 -11.45 79.58
C THR A 8 19.70 -11.33 79.60
N ALA A 9 19.17 -10.15 79.23
CA ALA A 9 17.77 -9.95 78.93
C ALA A 9 17.46 -10.36 77.48
N ALA A 10 16.59 -11.34 77.30
CA ALA A 10 16.09 -11.75 76.03
C ALA A 10 14.95 -10.82 75.59
N ALA A 11 15.18 -10.00 74.56
CA ALA A 11 14.14 -9.19 73.91
C ALA A 11 13.40 -10.03 72.89
N LEU A 12 12.11 -10.24 73.10
CA LEU A 12 11.19 -10.94 72.18
C LEU A 12 10.82 -9.98 71.09
N THR A 13 11.38 -10.12 69.87
CA THR A 13 11.02 -9.33 68.71
C THR A 13 9.85 -9.98 68.02
N VAL A 14 8.65 -9.38 68.12
CA VAL A 14 7.46 -9.79 67.38
C VAL A 14 7.58 -9.23 65.94
N LEU A 15 7.84 -10.14 64.98
CA LEU A 15 7.80 -9.82 63.53
C LEU A 15 6.32 -9.68 63.11
N PHE A 16 5.87 -8.43 62.88
CA PHE A 16 4.65 -8.18 62.09
C PHE A 16 4.93 -8.47 60.65
N LEU A 17 4.46 -9.60 60.15
CA LEU A 17 4.36 -9.88 58.71
C LEU A 17 3.24 -9.03 58.13
N THR A 18 3.56 -7.82 57.70
CA THR A 18 2.67 -7.04 56.82
C THR A 18 2.68 -7.71 55.44
N GLY A 19 1.68 -8.53 55.19
CA GLY A 19 1.42 -9.07 53.86
C GLY A 19 1.18 -7.92 52.87
N CYS A 20 2.16 -7.67 51.98
CA CYS A 20 1.92 -6.85 50.78
C CYS A 20 0.86 -7.56 49.93
N LYS A 21 -0.39 -7.12 50.05
CA LYS A 21 -1.38 -7.37 49.02
C LYS A 21 -0.83 -6.75 47.71
N LYS A 22 -0.33 -7.58 46.80
CA LYS A 22 -0.14 -7.17 45.41
C LYS A 22 -1.48 -6.63 44.94
N SER A 23 -1.60 -5.32 44.79
CA SER A 23 -2.67 -4.71 43.99
C SER A 23 -2.68 -5.41 42.63
N PRO A 24 -3.85 -5.78 42.10
CA PRO A 24 -3.88 -6.28 40.75
C PRO A 24 -3.27 -5.19 39.85
N SER A 25 -2.19 -5.56 39.17
CA SER A 25 -1.63 -4.72 38.12
C SER A 25 -2.80 -4.30 37.23
N ALA A 26 -3.09 -3.02 37.21
CA ALA A 26 -4.02 -2.47 36.25
C ALA A 26 -3.55 -3.02 34.89
N ALA A 27 -4.39 -3.81 34.24
CA ALA A 27 -4.15 -4.26 32.88
C ALA A 27 -3.78 -3.00 32.10
N ALA A 28 -2.58 -2.94 31.55
CA ALA A 28 -2.12 -1.83 30.74
C ALA A 28 -3.22 -1.58 29.72
N GLY A 29 -3.95 -0.47 29.83
CA GLY A 29 -5.06 -0.14 28.96
C GLY A 29 -4.59 -0.29 27.54
N ALA A 30 -5.29 -1.07 26.72
CA ALA A 30 -4.93 -1.28 25.33
C ALA A 30 -4.71 0.11 24.69
N SER A 31 -3.53 0.32 24.13
CA SER A 31 -3.19 1.59 23.49
C SER A 31 -4.17 1.83 22.35
N ASN A 32 -4.85 2.97 22.35
CA ASN A 32 -5.67 3.41 21.22
C ASN A 32 -4.83 4.05 20.09
N LYS A 33 -3.51 4.15 20.26
CA LYS A 33 -2.59 4.68 19.26
C LYS A 33 -2.31 3.64 18.20
N VAL A 34 -2.43 4.06 16.93
CA VAL A 34 -2.16 3.23 15.75
C VAL A 34 -1.28 4.00 14.78
N ARG A 35 -0.22 3.36 14.31
CA ARG A 35 0.66 3.89 13.27
C ARG A 35 0.30 3.24 11.94
N VAL A 36 0.05 4.07 10.93
CA VAL A 36 -0.33 3.61 9.58
C VAL A 36 0.79 3.95 8.61
N GLY A 37 1.38 2.93 7.99
CA GLY A 37 2.43 3.10 7.00
C GLY A 37 1.85 3.53 5.64
N TYR A 38 2.56 4.40 4.91
CA TYR A 38 2.24 4.78 3.53
C TYR A 38 3.49 5.20 2.76
N ILE A 39 3.41 5.21 1.43
CA ILE A 39 4.49 5.61 0.51
C ILE A 39 4.17 6.97 -0.14
N GLY A 40 2.94 7.20 -0.51
CA GLY A 40 2.45 8.36 -1.25
C GLY A 40 2.04 7.97 -2.67
N LEU A 41 1.14 6.99 -2.78
CA LEU A 41 0.62 6.46 -4.04
C LEU A 41 -0.86 6.81 -4.19
N THR A 42 -1.34 6.91 -5.43
CA THR A 42 -2.77 7.11 -5.72
C THR A 42 -3.65 6.06 -5.06
N CYS A 43 -3.21 4.80 -5.08
CA CYS A 43 -3.96 3.67 -4.51
C CYS A 43 -4.13 3.75 -2.99
N GLU A 44 -3.31 4.54 -2.29
CA GLU A 44 -3.37 4.75 -0.84
C GLU A 44 -4.42 5.79 -0.40
N ALA A 45 -5.22 6.33 -1.33
CA ALA A 45 -6.30 7.27 -1.04
C ALA A 45 -7.25 6.81 0.11
N PRO A 46 -7.55 5.52 0.34
CA PRO A 46 -8.30 5.07 1.51
C PRO A 46 -7.64 5.41 2.84
N ILE A 47 -6.30 5.35 2.94
CA ILE A 47 -5.55 5.73 4.15
C ILE A 47 -5.76 7.22 4.42
N PHE A 48 -5.54 8.05 3.41
CA PHE A 48 -5.64 9.52 3.53
C PHE A 48 -7.08 9.95 3.83
N SER A 49 -8.05 9.35 3.12
CA SER A 49 -9.47 9.60 3.36
C SER A 49 -9.89 9.17 4.77
N ALA A 50 -9.41 8.03 5.28
CA ALA A 50 -9.74 7.57 6.62
C ALA A 50 -9.22 8.53 7.71
N VAL A 51 -8.06 9.14 7.50
CA VAL A 51 -7.52 10.16 8.40
C VAL A 51 -8.32 11.45 8.33
N GLU A 52 -8.48 12.01 7.13
CA GLU A 52 -9.07 13.34 6.92
C GLU A 52 -10.58 13.37 7.17
N LYS A 53 -11.28 12.25 6.96
CA LYS A 53 -12.71 12.09 7.28
C LYS A 53 -12.95 11.68 8.72
N GLY A 54 -11.90 11.43 9.51
CA GLY A 54 -12.00 11.10 10.92
C GLY A 54 -12.41 9.67 11.23
N PHE A 55 -12.37 8.73 10.28
CA PHE A 55 -12.83 7.35 10.48
C PHE A 55 -12.02 6.60 11.55
N PHE A 56 -10.73 6.89 11.71
CA PHE A 56 -9.95 6.37 12.83
C PHE A 56 -10.47 6.88 14.17
N LYS A 57 -10.82 8.17 14.25
CA LYS A 57 -11.37 8.79 15.47
C LYS A 57 -12.75 8.21 15.82
N GLU A 58 -13.60 7.95 14.81
CA GLU A 58 -14.90 7.27 15.00
C GLU A 58 -14.74 5.88 15.60
N GLU A 59 -13.66 5.18 15.24
CA GLU A 59 -13.29 3.87 15.78
C GLU A 59 -12.55 3.97 17.14
N GLY A 60 -12.45 5.17 17.73
CA GLY A 60 -11.79 5.43 19.01
C GLY A 60 -10.27 5.39 18.96
N LEU A 61 -9.66 5.52 17.78
CA LEU A 61 -8.22 5.44 17.58
C LEU A 61 -7.57 6.81 17.40
N ASP A 62 -6.38 6.95 17.97
CA ASP A 62 -5.43 8.04 17.73
C ASP A 62 -4.42 7.57 16.67
N VAL A 63 -4.53 8.12 15.46
CA VAL A 63 -3.75 7.68 14.30
C VAL A 63 -2.53 8.56 14.06
N ASN A 64 -1.39 7.92 13.76
CA ASN A 64 -0.19 8.57 13.27
C ASN A 64 0.23 7.96 11.93
N LEU A 65 0.42 8.79 10.91
CA LEU A 65 0.90 8.35 9.60
C LEU A 65 2.43 8.28 9.59
N VAL A 66 2.97 7.18 9.06
CA VAL A 66 4.40 6.92 8.93
C VAL A 66 4.74 6.82 7.45
N LYS A 67 5.37 7.85 6.90
CA LYS A 67 5.85 7.84 5.52
C LYS A 67 7.09 6.95 5.40
N CYS A 68 7.08 6.07 4.42
CA CYS A 68 8.14 5.10 4.16
C CYS A 68 8.57 5.17 2.69
N GLU A 69 9.74 4.62 2.42
CA GLU A 69 10.25 4.41 1.05
C GLU A 69 10.03 2.94 0.62
N TRP A 70 9.93 2.71 -0.69
CA TRP A 70 9.79 1.37 -1.25
C TRP A 70 10.84 0.38 -0.73
N ALA A 71 12.10 0.83 -0.64
CA ALA A 71 13.23 -0.03 -0.32
C ALA A 71 13.16 -0.67 1.07
N ASN A 72 12.56 0.00 2.05
CA ASN A 72 12.55 -0.44 3.46
C ASN A 72 11.14 -0.71 4.01
N TYR A 73 10.10 -0.62 3.18
CA TYR A 73 8.71 -0.66 3.62
C TYR A 73 8.34 -1.89 4.45
N LYS A 74 8.65 -3.09 3.92
CA LYS A 74 8.38 -4.35 4.62
C LYS A 74 9.20 -4.50 5.91
N ASP A 75 10.44 -4.00 5.90
CA ASP A 75 11.34 -4.11 7.05
C ASP A 75 10.88 -3.18 8.18
N VAL A 76 10.43 -1.97 7.86
CA VAL A 76 9.82 -1.06 8.84
C VAL A 76 8.57 -1.67 9.47
N LEU A 77 7.69 -2.31 8.67
CA LEU A 77 6.54 -3.04 9.20
C LEU A 77 6.97 -4.22 10.09
N ALA A 78 7.92 -5.03 9.62
CA ALA A 78 8.42 -6.20 10.36
C ALA A 78 8.99 -5.82 11.73
N LEU A 79 9.74 -4.73 11.78
CA LEU A 79 10.34 -4.19 13.01
C LEU A 79 9.36 -3.41 13.89
N GLY A 80 8.10 -3.29 13.48
CA GLY A 80 7.08 -2.57 14.23
C GLY A 80 7.22 -1.04 14.16
N GLY A 81 7.78 -0.51 13.07
CA GLY A 81 7.83 0.93 12.81
C GLY A 81 6.45 1.51 12.52
N PHE A 82 5.55 0.69 11.98
CA PHE A 82 4.11 0.96 11.91
C PHE A 82 3.31 -0.33 12.15
N ASP A 83 2.01 -0.21 12.39
CA ASP A 83 1.16 -1.27 12.90
C ASP A 83 0.25 -1.87 11.83
N ILE A 84 -0.20 -1.05 10.89
CA ILE A 84 -1.16 -1.39 9.85
C ILE A 84 -0.90 -0.56 8.58
N THR A 85 -1.30 -1.10 7.45
CA THR A 85 -1.32 -0.43 6.16
C THR A 85 -2.27 -1.13 5.21
N HIS A 86 -2.37 -0.67 3.95
CA HIS A 86 -2.78 -1.53 2.84
C HIS A 86 -1.68 -1.59 1.78
N HIS A 87 -1.52 -2.74 1.16
CA HIS A 87 -0.44 -2.94 0.19
C HIS A 87 -0.71 -4.13 -0.73
N LEU A 88 0.13 -4.29 -1.78
CA LEU A 88 0.03 -5.40 -2.71
C LEU A 88 0.08 -6.76 -2.00
N VAL A 89 -0.92 -7.61 -2.26
CA VAL A 89 -1.00 -8.97 -1.70
C VAL A 89 0.26 -9.78 -2.03
N MET A 90 0.67 -9.81 -3.29
CA MET A 90 1.84 -10.58 -3.75
C MET A 90 3.17 -10.13 -3.12
N TYR A 91 3.28 -8.88 -2.71
CA TYR A 91 4.51 -8.33 -2.12
C TYR A 91 4.86 -9.00 -0.78
N PHE A 92 3.85 -9.39 0.00
CA PHE A 92 4.07 -9.96 1.33
C PHE A 92 4.06 -11.49 1.37
N LEU A 93 3.58 -12.18 0.33
CA LEU A 93 3.47 -13.65 0.36
C LEU A 93 4.83 -14.35 0.49
N LYS A 94 5.84 -13.91 -0.25
CA LYS A 94 7.20 -14.47 -0.10
C LYS A 94 7.82 -14.17 1.27
N PRO A 95 7.77 -12.95 1.81
CA PRO A 95 8.16 -12.69 3.19
C PRO A 95 7.42 -13.53 4.24
N ILE A 96 6.09 -13.72 4.09
CA ILE A 96 5.30 -14.57 5.02
C ILE A 96 5.73 -16.04 4.91
N GLU A 97 6.01 -16.54 3.70
CA GLU A 97 6.60 -17.86 3.51
C GLU A 97 7.91 -18.00 4.32
N GLN A 98 8.71 -16.96 4.36
CA GLN A 98 9.99 -16.89 5.04
C GLN A 98 9.88 -16.56 6.55
N GLY A 99 8.68 -16.47 7.09
CA GLY A 99 8.44 -16.29 8.53
C GLY A 99 8.09 -14.87 8.97
N LEU A 100 7.88 -13.92 8.03
CA LEU A 100 7.37 -12.59 8.39
C LEU A 100 5.98 -12.72 9.02
N ASP A 101 5.80 -12.23 10.23
CA ASP A 101 4.53 -12.26 10.95
C ASP A 101 3.72 -11.00 10.65
N VAL A 102 2.97 -11.05 9.58
CA VAL A 102 1.93 -10.07 9.21
C VAL A 102 0.69 -10.80 8.73
N LYS A 103 -0.47 -10.16 8.80
CA LYS A 103 -1.75 -10.75 8.39
C LYS A 103 -2.51 -9.81 7.47
N PHE A 104 -3.01 -10.36 6.38
CA PHE A 104 -4.06 -9.73 5.60
C PHE A 104 -5.39 -9.84 6.33
N THR A 105 -6.26 -8.84 6.19
CA THR A 105 -7.55 -8.83 6.90
C THR A 105 -8.73 -8.49 6.00
N ALA A 106 -8.54 -7.67 4.96
CA ALA A 106 -9.58 -7.31 4.00
C ALA A 106 -8.98 -6.75 2.72
N GLY A 107 -9.61 -6.95 1.58
CA GLY A 107 -9.26 -6.35 0.30
C GLY A 107 -9.71 -4.90 0.21
N ILE A 108 -8.96 -4.11 -0.53
CA ILE A 108 -9.22 -2.67 -0.71
C ILE A 108 -9.59 -2.35 -2.15
N HIS A 109 -8.72 -2.68 -3.10
CA HIS A 109 -8.95 -2.33 -4.51
C HIS A 109 -8.35 -3.33 -5.49
N ARG A 110 -8.78 -3.22 -6.75
CA ARG A 110 -8.26 -3.93 -7.93
C ARG A 110 -7.60 -2.93 -8.86
N GLY A 111 -6.65 -3.41 -9.70
CA GLY A 111 -5.85 -2.59 -10.59
C GLY A 111 -4.76 -1.83 -9.83
N CYS A 112 -3.84 -1.21 -10.52
CA CYS A 112 -2.79 -0.29 -10.05
C CYS A 112 -1.51 -0.37 -10.88
N LEU A 113 -1.09 -1.58 -11.28
CA LEU A 113 0.24 -1.84 -11.82
C LEU A 113 0.18 -1.96 -13.34
N ARG A 114 1.24 -1.51 -13.99
CA ARG A 114 1.40 -1.58 -15.44
C ARG A 114 2.78 -2.04 -15.85
N VAL A 115 2.86 -2.66 -17.02
CA VAL A 115 4.08 -2.80 -17.81
C VAL A 115 3.88 -1.97 -19.06
N GLN A 116 4.74 -0.99 -19.28
CA GLN A 116 4.61 -0.01 -20.33
C GLN A 116 5.88 0.03 -21.16
N ALA A 117 5.75 0.13 -22.48
CA ALA A 117 6.87 0.26 -23.40
C ALA A 117 6.92 1.65 -24.01
N ALA A 118 8.10 2.10 -24.45
CA ALA A 118 8.27 3.37 -25.13
C ALA A 118 7.31 3.49 -26.34
N ALA A 119 6.54 4.59 -26.41
CA ALA A 119 5.51 4.77 -27.42
C ALA A 119 6.02 4.71 -28.85
N LYS A 120 7.23 5.20 -29.10
CA LYS A 120 7.89 5.18 -30.42
C LYS A 120 8.70 3.88 -30.70
N GLY A 121 8.75 2.96 -29.73
CA GLY A 121 9.48 1.70 -29.85
C GLY A 121 8.68 0.62 -30.59
N ASN A 122 9.30 -0.53 -30.79
CA ASN A 122 8.76 -1.70 -31.49
C ASN A 122 8.21 -2.78 -30.54
N ILE A 123 8.00 -2.46 -29.27
CA ILE A 123 7.43 -3.36 -28.27
C ILE A 123 5.92 -3.13 -28.26
N HIS A 124 5.14 -4.13 -28.72
CA HIS A 124 3.68 -4.05 -28.82
C HIS A 124 2.97 -5.13 -27.99
N SER A 125 3.70 -6.15 -27.57
CA SER A 125 3.21 -7.28 -26.81
C SER A 125 4.18 -7.69 -25.71
N VAL A 126 3.71 -8.55 -24.79
CA VAL A 126 4.58 -9.11 -23.73
C VAL A 126 5.73 -9.92 -24.34
N GLN A 127 5.51 -10.61 -25.47
CA GLN A 127 6.54 -11.40 -26.13
C GLN A 127 7.72 -10.55 -26.63
N ASP A 128 7.47 -9.31 -27.02
CA ASP A 128 8.51 -8.39 -27.48
C ASP A 128 9.45 -7.92 -26.37
N LEU A 129 9.11 -8.20 -25.09
CA LEU A 129 9.94 -7.87 -23.94
C LEU A 129 11.15 -8.79 -23.76
N ARG A 130 11.23 -9.93 -24.48
CA ARG A 130 12.40 -10.82 -24.40
C ARG A 130 13.70 -10.10 -24.75
N GLY A 131 14.68 -10.25 -23.88
CA GLY A 131 16.00 -9.62 -24.03
C GLY A 131 16.02 -8.11 -23.79
N LYS A 132 14.88 -7.49 -23.42
CA LYS A 132 14.78 -6.04 -23.24
C LYS A 132 15.21 -5.60 -21.85
N ARG A 133 15.52 -4.31 -21.75
CA ARG A 133 15.81 -3.62 -20.50
C ARG A 133 14.49 -3.09 -19.93
N ILE A 134 14.12 -3.53 -18.71
CA ILE A 134 12.92 -3.07 -18.04
C ILE A 134 13.30 -2.29 -16.77
N GLY A 135 12.88 -1.03 -16.71
CA GLY A 135 13.04 -0.17 -15.55
C GLY A 135 11.98 -0.45 -14.48
N VAL A 136 12.43 -0.50 -13.22
CA VAL A 136 11.56 -0.71 -12.05
C VAL A 136 12.00 0.19 -10.90
N PRO A 137 11.09 0.54 -9.95
CA PRO A 137 11.47 1.36 -8.79
C PRO A 137 12.34 0.60 -7.77
N GLY A 138 12.47 -0.70 -7.91
CA GLY A 138 13.31 -1.55 -7.07
C GLY A 138 13.05 -3.03 -7.33
N MET A 139 14.06 -3.85 -7.09
CA MET A 139 13.91 -5.31 -7.13
C MET A 139 13.00 -5.77 -5.99
N GLY A 140 12.07 -6.66 -6.29
CA GLY A 140 11.09 -7.15 -5.30
C GLY A 140 9.97 -6.18 -4.94
N THR A 141 9.90 -4.99 -5.57
CA THR A 141 8.79 -4.06 -5.41
C THR A 141 7.52 -4.54 -6.13
N PRO A 142 6.32 -4.05 -5.80
CA PRO A 142 5.09 -4.41 -6.50
C PRO A 142 5.14 -4.33 -8.03
N PRO A 143 5.65 -3.27 -8.67
CA PRO A 143 5.79 -3.24 -10.12
C PRO A 143 6.68 -4.35 -10.68
N PHE A 144 7.82 -4.62 -10.02
CA PHE A 144 8.70 -5.72 -10.38
C PHE A 144 7.99 -7.08 -10.29
N ILE A 145 7.24 -7.33 -9.20
CA ILE A 145 6.52 -8.58 -8.97
C ILE A 145 5.44 -8.78 -10.03
N PHE A 146 4.67 -7.75 -10.33
CA PHE A 146 3.63 -7.79 -11.36
C PHE A 146 4.23 -8.09 -12.75
N ALA A 147 5.32 -7.39 -13.12
CA ALA A 147 6.00 -7.63 -14.38
C ALA A 147 6.53 -9.08 -14.48
N ASN A 148 7.12 -9.62 -13.41
CA ASN A 148 7.55 -11.03 -13.36
C ASN A 148 6.39 -11.99 -13.59
N ARG A 149 5.22 -11.73 -12.97
CA ARG A 149 4.02 -12.53 -13.16
C ARG A 149 3.55 -12.50 -14.61
N VAL A 150 3.46 -11.30 -15.20
CA VAL A 150 3.08 -11.12 -16.62
C VAL A 150 4.04 -11.87 -17.55
N LEU A 151 5.33 -11.73 -17.35
CA LEU A 151 6.37 -12.40 -18.13
C LEU A 151 6.27 -13.93 -18.01
N GLY A 152 6.18 -14.43 -16.78
CA GLY A 152 6.07 -15.86 -16.51
C GLY A 152 4.82 -16.49 -17.11
N ALA A 153 3.66 -15.81 -17.02
CA ALA A 153 2.42 -16.24 -17.67
C ALA A 153 2.52 -16.30 -19.19
N ASN A 154 3.49 -15.60 -19.79
CA ASN A 154 3.78 -15.60 -21.22
C ASN A 154 5.01 -16.44 -21.59
N GLY A 155 5.49 -17.29 -20.69
CA GLY A 155 6.61 -18.21 -20.93
C GLY A 155 7.97 -17.52 -21.06
N ILE A 156 8.14 -16.34 -20.44
CA ILE A 156 9.39 -15.60 -20.39
C ILE A 156 10.01 -15.75 -19.00
N ASP A 157 11.24 -16.28 -18.95
CA ASP A 157 12.01 -16.34 -17.70
C ASP A 157 12.53 -14.95 -17.34
N ALA A 158 11.83 -14.29 -16.43
CA ALA A 158 12.14 -12.92 -16.01
C ALA A 158 13.54 -12.78 -15.37
N GLY A 159 14.11 -13.85 -14.83
CA GLY A 159 15.44 -13.85 -14.25
C GLY A 159 16.57 -14.00 -15.26
N ARG A 160 16.31 -14.64 -16.40
CA ARG A 160 17.31 -14.96 -17.43
C ARG A 160 17.16 -14.13 -18.70
N GLU A 161 15.92 -13.81 -19.06
CA GLU A 161 15.61 -13.21 -20.36
C GLU A 161 15.34 -11.70 -20.28
N ILE A 162 15.34 -11.09 -19.08
CA ILE A 162 15.10 -9.65 -18.88
C ILE A 162 16.31 -8.97 -18.23
N ASN A 163 16.66 -7.81 -18.76
CA ASN A 163 17.70 -6.93 -18.19
C ASN A 163 17.06 -5.89 -17.27
N TRP A 164 16.89 -6.24 -16.00
CA TRP A 164 16.32 -5.32 -15.01
C TRP A 164 17.22 -4.12 -14.74
N ARG A 165 16.61 -2.93 -14.65
CA ARG A 165 17.26 -1.67 -14.28
C ARG A 165 16.47 -1.00 -13.17
N VAL A 166 17.16 -0.47 -12.17
CA VAL A 166 16.54 0.19 -11.01
C VAL A 166 16.72 1.69 -11.14
N PHE A 167 15.59 2.41 -11.09
CA PHE A 167 15.52 3.87 -11.06
C PHE A 167 14.48 4.32 -10.05
N PRO A 168 14.63 5.46 -9.38
CA PRO A 168 13.52 6.06 -8.63
C PRO A 168 12.26 6.16 -9.50
N ALA A 169 11.08 5.91 -8.92
CA ALA A 169 9.83 5.84 -9.68
C ALA A 169 9.59 7.11 -10.55
N GLY A 170 9.88 8.29 -10.01
CA GLY A 170 9.76 9.55 -10.75
C GLY A 170 10.78 9.75 -11.89
N GLU A 171 11.81 8.90 -11.98
CA GLU A 171 12.86 8.97 -13.02
C GLU A 171 12.67 7.94 -14.15
N LEU A 172 11.67 7.04 -14.03
CA LEU A 172 11.44 5.99 -15.03
C LEU A 172 11.14 6.56 -16.42
N GLY A 173 10.38 7.66 -16.50
CA GLY A 173 10.11 8.36 -17.76
C GLY A 173 11.37 8.94 -18.40
N LEU A 174 12.27 9.50 -17.60
CA LEU A 174 13.54 10.03 -18.07
C LEU A 174 14.48 8.90 -18.57
N ALA A 175 14.49 7.76 -17.90
CA ALA A 175 15.25 6.59 -18.32
C ALA A 175 14.78 6.05 -19.68
N LEU A 176 13.46 6.07 -19.94
CA LEU A 176 12.88 5.76 -21.27
C LEU A 176 13.33 6.77 -22.33
N ASP A 177 13.23 8.07 -22.05
CA ASP A 177 13.59 9.15 -22.98
C ASP A 177 15.08 9.10 -23.38
N LYS A 178 15.95 8.73 -22.43
CA LYS A 178 17.40 8.54 -22.67
C LYS A 178 17.73 7.20 -23.34
N GLY A 179 16.76 6.30 -23.51
CA GLY A 179 17.00 4.96 -24.04
C GLY A 179 17.82 4.08 -23.09
N GLU A 180 17.83 4.34 -21.80
CA GLU A 180 18.49 3.51 -20.78
C GLU A 180 17.68 2.25 -20.50
N VAL A 181 16.35 2.31 -20.72
CA VAL A 181 15.40 1.19 -20.69
C VAL A 181 14.50 1.21 -21.92
N ASP A 182 13.96 0.04 -22.27
CA ASP A 182 13.06 -0.16 -23.41
C ASP A 182 11.60 -0.19 -22.98
N ALA A 183 11.37 -0.55 -21.72
CA ALA A 183 10.07 -0.60 -21.06
C ALA A 183 10.24 -0.28 -19.56
N VAL A 184 9.13 0.00 -18.89
CA VAL A 184 9.07 0.22 -17.44
C VAL A 184 7.93 -0.60 -16.84
N ALA A 185 8.08 -0.99 -15.57
CA ALA A 185 6.97 -1.45 -14.76
C ALA A 185 6.79 -0.46 -13.60
N ASP A 186 5.56 0.01 -13.43
CA ASP A 186 5.23 1.07 -12.50
C ASP A 186 3.84 0.93 -11.87
N SER A 187 3.48 1.90 -11.04
CA SER A 187 2.19 2.03 -10.39
C SER A 187 1.63 3.44 -10.58
N GLU A 188 0.37 3.64 -10.17
CA GLU A 188 -0.22 4.99 -10.20
C GLU A 188 0.38 5.90 -9.10
N PRO A 189 0.64 7.20 -9.40
CA PRO A 189 0.20 7.94 -10.60
C PRO A 189 1.17 7.90 -11.79
N ILE A 190 2.34 7.26 -11.69
CA ILE A 190 3.41 7.32 -12.72
C ILE A 190 2.92 6.73 -14.04
N GLY A 191 2.24 5.59 -14.02
CA GLY A 191 1.74 4.95 -15.23
C GLY A 191 0.78 5.84 -16.02
N SER A 192 -0.11 6.55 -15.35
CA SER A 192 -1.01 7.52 -15.99
C SER A 192 -0.27 8.77 -16.48
N LEU A 193 0.72 9.26 -15.73
CA LEU A 193 1.55 10.39 -16.16
C LEU A 193 2.28 10.09 -17.47
N LEU A 194 2.96 8.96 -17.56
CA LEU A 194 3.71 8.57 -18.75
C LEU A 194 2.81 8.37 -19.98
N LEU A 195 1.58 7.85 -19.78
CA LEU A 195 0.57 7.78 -20.83
C LEU A 195 0.09 9.16 -21.27
N ALA A 196 -0.19 10.05 -20.32
CA ALA A 196 -0.63 11.43 -20.60
C ALA A 196 0.43 12.22 -21.38
N GLU A 197 1.71 12.02 -21.07
CA GLU A 197 2.83 12.63 -21.81
C GLU A 197 3.09 11.97 -23.18
N GLY A 198 2.34 10.95 -23.58
CA GLY A 198 2.53 10.23 -24.84
C GLY A 198 3.85 9.45 -24.93
N LYS A 199 4.54 9.24 -23.80
CA LYS A 199 5.85 8.57 -23.75
C LYS A 199 5.76 7.07 -23.89
N VAL A 200 4.63 6.48 -23.48
CA VAL A 200 4.47 5.02 -23.40
C VAL A 200 3.15 4.52 -24.00
N ARG A 201 3.11 3.21 -24.22
CA ARG A 201 1.89 2.41 -24.42
C ARG A 201 1.86 1.29 -23.38
N ASN A 202 0.66 0.88 -22.96
CA ASN A 202 0.51 -0.30 -22.10
C ASN A 202 0.85 -1.57 -22.88
N VAL A 203 1.66 -2.42 -22.28
CA VAL A 203 1.93 -3.81 -22.71
C VAL A 203 1.15 -4.79 -21.82
N ALA A 204 1.02 -4.46 -20.55
CA ALA A 204 0.11 -5.12 -19.62
C ALA A 204 -0.45 -4.10 -18.61
N ASP A 205 -1.74 -4.23 -18.31
CA ASP A 205 -2.47 -3.32 -17.41
C ASP A 205 -3.29 -4.14 -16.41
N GLN A 206 -2.92 -4.09 -15.13
CA GLN A 206 -3.61 -4.83 -14.08
C GLN A 206 -5.09 -4.43 -13.93
N ALA A 207 -5.45 -3.22 -14.32
CA ALA A 207 -6.82 -2.74 -14.21
C ALA A 207 -7.73 -3.23 -15.35
N LYS A 208 -7.16 -3.63 -16.50
CA LYS A 208 -7.91 -3.91 -17.74
C LYS A 208 -7.77 -5.35 -18.23
N ASP A 209 -6.61 -5.96 -18.02
CA ASP A 209 -6.28 -7.25 -18.65
C ASP A 209 -6.73 -8.42 -17.77
N ALA A 210 -7.35 -9.43 -18.40
CA ALA A 210 -7.61 -10.70 -17.73
C ALA A 210 -6.30 -11.50 -17.56
N PRO A 211 -6.13 -12.25 -16.47
CA PRO A 211 -7.06 -12.41 -15.34
C PRO A 211 -6.96 -11.28 -14.29
N TYR A 212 -5.98 -10.41 -14.37
CA TYR A 212 -5.54 -9.46 -13.35
C TYR A 212 -6.62 -8.46 -12.92
N LYS A 213 -7.50 -8.03 -13.86
CA LYS A 213 -8.54 -7.02 -13.60
C LYS A 213 -9.59 -7.42 -12.56
N ASP A 214 -9.73 -8.73 -12.35
CA ASP A 214 -10.72 -9.28 -11.42
C ASP A 214 -10.12 -9.68 -10.07
N GLU A 215 -8.83 -9.43 -9.87
CA GLU A 215 -8.09 -9.77 -8.67
C GLU A 215 -7.86 -8.56 -7.78
N TYR A 216 -7.81 -8.80 -6.46
CA TYR A 216 -7.36 -7.77 -5.53
C TYR A 216 -5.86 -7.51 -5.70
N CYS A 217 -5.55 -6.26 -6.02
CA CYS A 217 -4.18 -5.77 -5.99
C CYS A 217 -3.73 -5.62 -4.53
N CYS A 218 -4.45 -4.80 -3.77
CA CYS A 218 -4.08 -4.45 -2.41
C CYS A 218 -5.12 -4.90 -1.38
N ALA A 219 -4.61 -5.28 -0.22
CA ALA A 219 -5.37 -5.65 0.96
C ALA A 219 -4.81 -4.95 2.20
N VAL A 220 -5.62 -4.80 3.24
CA VAL A 220 -5.18 -4.35 4.55
C VAL A 220 -4.24 -5.38 5.15
N ILE A 221 -3.11 -4.91 5.68
CA ILE A 221 -2.05 -5.71 6.28
C ILE A 221 -1.78 -5.20 7.68
N VAL A 222 -1.79 -6.10 8.65
CA VAL A 222 -1.58 -5.82 10.07
C VAL A 222 -0.31 -6.54 10.54
N ASN A 223 0.53 -5.84 11.30
CA ASN A 223 1.67 -6.44 11.98
C ASN A 223 1.17 -7.50 12.98
N GLY A 224 1.75 -8.71 12.95
CA GLY A 224 1.28 -9.85 13.75
C GLY A 224 1.41 -9.61 15.25
N LYS A 225 2.48 -8.97 15.70
CA LYS A 225 2.65 -8.61 17.11
C LYS A 225 1.61 -7.60 17.56
N PHE A 226 1.31 -6.57 16.75
CA PHE A 226 0.26 -5.60 17.05
C PHE A 226 -1.10 -6.28 17.11
N LEU A 227 -1.42 -7.15 16.14
CA LEU A 227 -2.65 -7.94 16.13
C LEU A 227 -2.80 -8.80 17.38
N ALA A 228 -1.75 -9.50 17.79
CA ALA A 228 -1.75 -10.39 18.97
C ALA A 228 -1.92 -9.61 20.29
N THR A 229 -1.34 -8.41 20.39
CA THR A 229 -1.37 -7.62 21.63
C THR A 229 -2.56 -6.67 21.71
N ASN A 230 -3.09 -6.22 20.57
CA ASN A 230 -4.17 -5.23 20.48
C ASN A 230 -5.22 -5.63 19.41
N PRO A 231 -5.87 -6.81 19.52
CA PRO A 231 -6.77 -7.30 18.46
C PRO A 231 -7.97 -6.37 18.21
N LYS A 232 -8.49 -5.72 19.25
CA LYS A 232 -9.58 -4.74 19.14
C LYS A 232 -9.15 -3.49 18.36
N ALA A 233 -7.95 -2.98 18.60
CA ALA A 233 -7.42 -1.84 17.86
C ALA A 233 -7.09 -2.22 16.41
N ALA A 234 -6.61 -3.43 16.14
CA ALA A 234 -6.39 -3.94 14.79
C ALA A 234 -7.69 -4.04 13.99
N ALA A 235 -8.77 -4.56 14.62
CA ALA A 235 -10.10 -4.62 14.01
C ALA A 235 -10.66 -3.21 13.75
N ALA A 236 -10.57 -2.30 14.71
CA ALA A 236 -11.00 -0.91 14.58
C ALA A 236 -10.23 -0.17 13.48
N ALA A 237 -8.90 -0.33 13.40
CA ALA A 237 -8.08 0.27 12.36
C ALA A 237 -8.41 -0.31 10.96
N THR A 238 -8.68 -1.62 10.88
CA THR A 238 -9.15 -2.25 9.63
C THR A 238 -10.48 -1.64 9.19
N ARG A 239 -11.46 -1.49 10.11
CA ARG A 239 -12.74 -0.83 9.79
C ARG A 239 -12.54 0.61 9.32
N ALA A 240 -11.67 1.38 9.96
CA ALA A 240 -11.38 2.74 9.55
C ALA A 240 -10.85 2.80 8.10
N LEU A 241 -9.91 1.92 7.73
CA LEU A 241 -9.40 1.82 6.37
C LEU A 241 -10.47 1.38 5.37
N LEU A 242 -11.37 0.46 5.75
CA LEU A 242 -12.48 0.00 4.92
C LEU A 242 -13.55 1.10 4.72
N LYS A 243 -13.84 1.91 5.75
CA LYS A 243 -14.65 3.14 5.62
C LYS A 243 -14.00 4.10 4.61
N GLY A 244 -12.67 4.29 4.71
CA GLY A 244 -11.89 5.06 3.75
C GLY A 244 -12.03 4.52 2.33
N ALA A 245 -11.95 3.22 2.13
CA ALA A 245 -12.10 2.58 0.83
C ALA A 245 -13.52 2.76 0.24
N LYS A 246 -14.56 2.60 1.07
CA LYS A 246 -15.95 2.86 0.67
C LYS A 246 -16.17 4.32 0.31
N TRP A 247 -15.56 5.24 1.07
CA TRP A 247 -15.64 6.67 0.76
C TRP A 247 -14.95 7.01 -0.57
N VAL A 248 -13.79 6.41 -0.86
CA VAL A 248 -13.08 6.57 -2.14
C VAL A 248 -13.90 5.98 -3.29
N GLU A 249 -14.52 4.80 -3.11
CA GLU A 249 -15.44 4.20 -4.08
C GLU A 249 -16.57 5.17 -4.44
N ALA A 250 -17.16 5.81 -3.44
CA ALA A 250 -18.25 6.76 -3.61
C ALA A 250 -17.80 8.14 -4.14
N ASN A 251 -16.55 8.55 -3.91
CA ASN A 251 -16.04 9.89 -4.16
C ASN A 251 -14.63 9.92 -4.76
N PRO A 252 -14.33 9.20 -5.86
CA PRO A 252 -12.96 9.03 -6.35
C PRO A 252 -12.26 10.35 -6.70
N ALA A 253 -12.95 11.29 -7.35
CA ALA A 253 -12.36 12.58 -7.70
C ALA A 253 -12.07 13.45 -6.46
N ALA A 254 -12.94 13.42 -5.44
CA ALA A 254 -12.69 14.13 -4.20
C ALA A 254 -11.52 13.52 -3.43
N ALA A 255 -11.39 12.19 -3.42
CA ALA A 255 -10.28 11.49 -2.80
C ALA A 255 -8.94 11.77 -3.50
N ALA A 256 -8.95 11.85 -4.83
CA ALA A 256 -7.79 12.22 -5.62
C ALA A 256 -7.30 13.63 -5.29
N ARG A 257 -8.20 14.62 -5.28
CA ARG A 257 -7.87 16.00 -4.89
C ARG A 257 -7.36 16.10 -3.47
N LEU A 258 -8.08 15.51 -2.51
CA LEU A 258 -7.70 15.49 -1.09
C LEU A 258 -6.27 14.97 -0.89
N SER A 259 -5.91 13.88 -1.57
CA SER A 259 -4.58 13.26 -1.44
C SER A 259 -3.45 14.20 -1.89
N VAL A 260 -3.67 15.00 -2.93
CA VAL A 260 -2.69 15.96 -3.46
C VAL A 260 -2.67 17.25 -2.63
N GLU A 261 -3.84 17.85 -2.35
CA GLU A 261 -3.96 19.10 -1.59
C GLU A 261 -3.41 18.98 -0.18
N LYS A 262 -3.59 17.81 0.44
CA LYS A 262 -3.01 17.49 1.76
C LYS A 262 -1.54 17.03 1.69
N LYS A 263 -0.94 17.01 0.50
CA LYS A 263 0.48 16.67 0.27
C LYS A 263 0.86 15.24 0.68
N TYR A 264 -0.06 14.31 0.62
CA TYR A 264 0.22 12.90 0.87
C TYR A 264 0.98 12.27 -0.29
N LEU A 265 0.70 12.69 -1.51
CA LEU A 265 1.44 12.27 -2.70
C LEU A 265 1.82 13.46 -3.59
N ALA A 266 2.90 13.30 -4.34
CA ALA A 266 3.39 14.29 -5.31
C ALA A 266 2.73 14.04 -6.66
N SER A 267 1.69 14.82 -6.98
CA SER A 267 0.96 14.82 -8.26
C SER A 267 0.18 16.13 -8.37
N ASN A 268 -0.52 16.34 -9.48
CA ASN A 268 -1.59 17.35 -9.52
C ASN A 268 -2.97 16.67 -9.34
N PRO A 269 -4.01 17.43 -8.91
CA PRO A 269 -5.33 16.87 -8.63
C PRO A 269 -5.99 16.22 -9.85
N GLU A 270 -5.82 16.80 -11.03
CA GLU A 270 -6.41 16.36 -12.29
C GLU A 270 -5.82 15.01 -12.71
N LEU A 271 -4.48 14.93 -12.78
CA LEU A 271 -3.79 13.68 -13.10
C LEU A 271 -4.12 12.58 -12.08
N ASN A 272 -4.15 12.93 -10.79
CA ASN A 272 -4.49 11.95 -9.76
C ASN A 272 -5.95 11.50 -9.87
N THR A 273 -6.87 12.38 -10.33
CA THR A 273 -8.26 12.02 -10.63
C THR A 273 -8.34 11.01 -11.78
N VAL A 274 -7.56 11.18 -12.82
CA VAL A 274 -7.43 10.20 -13.90
C VAL A 274 -6.86 8.89 -13.37
N ALA A 275 -5.76 8.95 -12.63
CA ALA A 275 -5.10 7.77 -12.09
C ALA A 275 -6.03 6.94 -11.18
N ILE A 276 -6.76 7.60 -10.26
CA ILE A 276 -7.70 6.93 -9.35
C ILE A 276 -8.89 6.30 -10.07
N SER A 277 -9.30 6.85 -11.21
CA SER A 277 -10.42 6.31 -12.02
C SER A 277 -10.12 4.94 -12.63
N HIS A 278 -8.84 4.57 -12.75
CA HIS A 278 -8.41 3.24 -13.20
C HIS A 278 -8.44 2.20 -12.08
N LEU A 279 -8.57 2.63 -10.83
CA LEU A 279 -8.61 1.74 -9.68
C LEU A 279 -10.07 1.43 -9.32
N ARG A 280 -10.32 0.17 -9.01
CA ARG A 280 -11.66 -0.28 -8.58
C ARG A 280 -11.65 -0.54 -7.08
N TYR A 281 -12.13 0.42 -6.31
CA TYR A 281 -12.27 0.28 -4.86
C TYR A 281 -13.53 -0.52 -4.54
N VAL A 282 -13.36 -1.77 -4.20
CA VAL A 282 -14.42 -2.74 -3.90
C VAL A 282 -14.06 -3.52 -2.64
N PRO A 283 -14.07 -2.87 -1.47
CA PRO A 283 -13.60 -3.50 -0.24
C PRO A 283 -14.36 -4.79 0.07
N SER A 284 -13.64 -5.86 0.44
CA SER A 284 -14.23 -7.17 0.76
C SER A 284 -13.29 -8.00 1.62
N VAL A 285 -13.84 -8.70 2.61
CA VAL A 285 -13.09 -9.64 3.46
C VAL A 285 -12.90 -10.98 2.75
N SER A 286 -13.99 -11.58 2.28
CA SER A 286 -13.95 -12.88 1.57
C SER A 286 -13.19 -12.79 0.25
N GLY A 287 -13.30 -11.65 -0.46
CA GLY A 287 -12.56 -11.39 -1.68
C GLY A 287 -11.05 -11.33 -1.45
N ALA A 288 -10.59 -10.78 -0.33
CA ALA A 288 -9.18 -10.78 0.03
C ALA A 288 -8.66 -12.16 0.41
N ASP A 289 -9.41 -12.94 1.18
CA ASP A 289 -9.02 -14.33 1.51
C ASP A 289 -8.86 -15.17 0.23
N ALA A 290 -9.80 -15.06 -0.69
CA ALA A 290 -9.69 -15.69 -2.00
C ALA A 290 -8.47 -15.21 -2.80
N ALA A 291 -8.20 -13.89 -2.80
CA ALA A 291 -7.07 -13.30 -3.52
C ALA A 291 -5.72 -13.75 -2.95
N VAL A 292 -5.59 -13.91 -1.64
CA VAL A 292 -4.37 -14.43 -1.00
C VAL A 292 -4.07 -15.85 -1.48
N LYS A 293 -5.11 -16.72 -1.58
CA LYS A 293 -4.97 -18.10 -2.08
C LYS A 293 -4.59 -18.14 -3.56
N SER A 294 -5.28 -17.34 -4.38
CA SER A 294 -5.01 -17.23 -5.82
C SER A 294 -3.60 -16.72 -6.08
N ALA A 295 -3.22 -15.62 -5.45
CA ALA A 295 -1.88 -15.02 -5.59
C ALA A 295 -0.77 -15.99 -5.14
N ALA A 296 -0.95 -16.71 -4.03
CA ALA A 296 0.03 -17.70 -3.58
C ALA A 296 0.17 -18.86 -4.58
N THR A 297 -0.94 -19.34 -5.15
CA THR A 297 -0.93 -20.39 -6.19
C THR A 297 -0.14 -19.94 -7.41
N GLU A 298 -0.42 -18.76 -7.93
CA GLU A 298 0.21 -18.24 -9.13
C GLU A 298 1.69 -17.89 -8.90
N MET A 299 2.03 -17.31 -7.74
CA MET A 299 3.42 -17.06 -7.38
C MET A 299 4.23 -18.36 -7.28
N LYS A 300 3.61 -19.45 -6.81
CA LYS A 300 4.27 -20.77 -6.81
C LYS A 300 4.49 -21.28 -8.21
N ILE A 301 3.50 -21.19 -9.09
CA ILE A 301 3.61 -21.58 -10.52
C ILE A 301 4.71 -20.76 -11.22
N ALA A 302 4.78 -19.47 -10.94
CA ALA A 302 5.79 -18.56 -11.50
C ALA A 302 7.19 -18.72 -10.87
N GLY A 303 7.40 -19.69 -9.95
CA GLY A 303 8.67 -19.90 -9.28
C GLY A 303 9.06 -18.80 -8.26
N MET A 304 8.14 -17.94 -7.91
CA MET A 304 8.35 -16.85 -6.93
C MET A 304 8.28 -17.35 -5.48
N LEU A 305 7.59 -18.46 -5.23
CA LEU A 305 7.59 -19.18 -3.96
C LEU A 305 8.39 -20.49 -4.12
N SER A 306 8.76 -21.10 -2.98
CA SER A 306 9.45 -22.39 -2.99
C SER A 306 8.59 -23.47 -3.65
N PRO A 307 9.18 -24.39 -4.44
CA PRO A 307 8.44 -25.54 -4.98
C PRO A 307 7.77 -26.41 -3.90
N THR A 308 8.33 -26.41 -2.69
CA THR A 308 7.83 -27.19 -1.53
C THR A 308 6.76 -26.46 -0.72
N THR A 309 6.43 -25.20 -1.05
CA THR A 309 5.44 -24.43 -0.30
C THR A 309 4.05 -25.06 -0.39
N ASP A 310 3.45 -25.35 0.77
CA ASP A 310 2.02 -25.61 0.86
C ASP A 310 1.25 -24.28 0.76
N VAL A 311 0.58 -24.10 -0.36
CA VAL A 311 -0.17 -22.85 -0.65
C VAL A 311 -1.35 -22.68 0.31
N ALA A 312 -2.02 -23.78 0.69
CA ALA A 312 -3.17 -23.70 1.60
C ALA A 312 -2.72 -23.28 3.01
N ASP A 313 -1.62 -23.86 3.50
CA ASP A 313 -1.03 -23.46 4.78
C ASP A 313 -0.54 -22.02 4.74
N LEU A 314 0.17 -21.62 3.66
CA LEU A 314 0.63 -20.23 3.49
C LEU A 314 -0.54 -19.25 3.52
N ALA A 315 -1.61 -19.51 2.77
CA ALA A 315 -2.79 -18.65 2.73
C ALA A 315 -3.46 -18.55 4.10
N LYS A 316 -3.61 -19.67 4.81
CA LYS A 316 -4.16 -19.71 6.18
C LYS A 316 -3.31 -18.91 7.17
N ARG A 317 -1.98 -19.00 7.08
CA ARG A 317 -1.08 -18.21 7.93
C ARG A 317 -1.08 -16.74 7.57
N ALA A 318 -1.30 -16.41 6.32
CA ALA A 318 -1.26 -15.05 5.82
C ALA A 318 -2.53 -14.25 6.11
N PHE A 319 -3.67 -14.88 6.38
CA PHE A 319 -4.95 -14.21 6.56
C PHE A 319 -5.47 -14.31 7.99
N ALA A 320 -6.10 -13.25 8.49
CA ALA A 320 -6.77 -13.22 9.78
C ALA A 320 -8.17 -12.62 9.66
N HIS A 321 -9.16 -13.34 10.18
CA HIS A 321 -10.50 -12.79 10.38
C HIS A 321 -10.54 -12.01 11.69
N LEU A 322 -11.16 -10.83 11.66
CA LEU A 322 -11.25 -9.91 12.79
C LEU A 322 -12.70 -9.72 13.22
N ASP A 323 -12.93 -9.65 14.52
CA ASP A 323 -14.25 -9.41 15.07
C ASP A 323 -14.85 -8.09 14.59
N GLY A 324 -16.09 -8.14 14.08
CA GLY A 324 -16.78 -6.95 13.55
C GLY A 324 -16.22 -6.41 12.24
N VAL A 325 -15.45 -7.24 11.50
CA VAL A 325 -14.97 -6.95 10.15
C VAL A 325 -15.47 -8.06 9.23
N SER A 326 -16.49 -7.79 8.43
CA SER A 326 -17.12 -8.78 7.55
C SER A 326 -17.70 -8.14 6.29
N ASP A 327 -17.99 -8.94 5.27
CA ASP A 327 -18.65 -8.45 4.05
C ASP A 327 -20.09 -8.02 4.32
N GLU A 328 -20.75 -8.57 5.35
CA GLU A 328 -22.08 -8.15 5.78
C GLU A 328 -22.02 -6.72 6.34
N TRP A 329 -21.10 -6.46 7.28
CA TRP A 329 -20.88 -5.12 7.81
C TRP A 329 -20.52 -4.12 6.70
N LEU A 330 -19.68 -4.52 5.72
CA LEU A 330 -19.29 -3.67 4.59
C LEU A 330 -20.48 -3.33 3.68
N ARG A 331 -21.41 -4.27 3.46
CA ARG A 331 -22.60 -4.05 2.64
C ARG A 331 -23.51 -3.00 3.24
N ASP A 332 -23.66 -3.01 4.57
CA ASP A 332 -24.54 -2.12 5.31
C ASP A 332 -23.88 -0.76 5.62
N LEU A 333 -22.58 -0.63 5.30
CA LEU A 333 -21.81 0.59 5.53
C LEU A 333 -22.18 1.67 4.53
N GLU A 334 -22.79 2.74 5.00
CA GLU A 334 -23.05 3.95 4.23
C GLU A 334 -21.95 4.98 4.43
N VAL A 335 -21.62 5.72 3.37
CA VAL A 335 -20.67 6.84 3.38
C VAL A 335 -21.27 8.03 2.66
N GLU A 336 -20.87 9.21 3.04
CA GLU A 336 -21.32 10.44 2.37
C GLU A 336 -20.90 10.46 0.89
N LYS A 337 -21.74 11.07 0.04
CA LYS A 337 -21.39 11.44 -1.33
C LYS A 337 -21.25 12.96 -1.41
N VAL A 338 -20.08 13.43 -1.85
CA VAL A 338 -19.80 14.86 -1.94
C VAL A 338 -20.02 15.36 -3.36
N ALA A 339 -20.47 16.62 -3.51
CA ALA A 339 -20.63 17.25 -4.81
C ALA A 339 -19.30 17.29 -5.57
N GLY A 340 -19.31 16.91 -6.85
CA GLY A 340 -18.07 16.80 -7.65
C GLY A 340 -17.10 15.71 -7.19
N GLY A 341 -17.56 14.77 -6.36
CA GLY A 341 -16.76 13.64 -5.90
C GLY A 341 -16.60 12.53 -6.93
N GLN A 342 -17.47 12.49 -7.94
CA GLN A 342 -17.46 11.45 -8.97
C GLN A 342 -16.54 11.81 -10.12
N VAL A 343 -15.97 10.80 -10.77
CA VAL A 343 -15.28 10.94 -12.05
C VAL A 343 -16.30 10.77 -13.15
N PRO A 344 -16.34 11.65 -14.16
CA PRO A 344 -17.21 11.48 -15.33
C PRO A 344 -16.91 10.14 -16.04
N PRO A 345 -17.95 9.40 -16.50
CA PRO A 345 -17.79 8.02 -16.98
C PRO A 345 -16.89 7.83 -18.21
N ASP A 346 -16.66 8.87 -19.01
CA ASP A 346 -16.02 8.81 -20.35
C ASP A 346 -14.76 9.68 -20.47
N GLN A 347 -14.01 9.89 -19.40
CA GLN A 347 -12.76 10.64 -19.51
C GLN A 347 -11.68 9.80 -20.22
N ASP A 348 -11.50 10.02 -21.51
CA ASP A 348 -10.31 9.57 -22.23
C ASP A 348 -9.09 10.29 -21.64
N ILE A 349 -8.14 9.50 -21.11
CA ILE A 349 -6.88 9.98 -20.52
C ILE A 349 -6.17 10.97 -21.46
N ARG A 350 -6.27 10.78 -22.79
CA ARG A 350 -5.64 11.66 -23.79
C ARG A 350 -6.23 13.05 -23.84
N LEU A 351 -7.55 13.15 -23.67
CA LEU A 351 -8.23 14.46 -23.64
C LEU A 351 -7.83 15.28 -22.41
N PHE A 352 -7.63 14.60 -21.28
CA PHE A 352 -7.12 15.24 -20.05
C PHE A 352 -5.65 15.65 -20.16
N ALA A 353 -4.83 14.85 -20.85
CA ALA A 353 -3.43 15.17 -21.09
C ALA A 353 -3.29 16.47 -21.91
N GLU A 354 -4.08 16.65 -22.94
CA GLU A 354 -4.07 17.86 -23.75
C GLU A 354 -4.48 19.11 -22.94
N LEU A 355 -5.44 18.98 -22.03
CA LEU A 355 -5.85 20.07 -21.12
C LEU A 355 -4.75 20.42 -20.09
N ILE A 356 -4.11 19.42 -19.49
CA ILE A 356 -3.04 19.64 -18.49
C ILE A 356 -1.80 20.23 -19.15
N LEU A 357 -1.44 19.78 -20.35
CA LEU A 357 -0.26 20.28 -21.07
C LEU A 357 -0.46 21.70 -21.61
N SER A 358 -1.68 22.06 -22.05
CA SER A 358 -2.01 23.42 -22.50
C SER A 358 -1.92 24.45 -21.37
N ASP A 359 -2.33 24.10 -20.14
CA ASP A 359 -2.23 24.98 -18.97
C ASP A 359 -0.78 25.20 -18.49
N THR A 360 0.11 24.21 -18.69
CA THR A 360 1.52 24.33 -18.32
C THR A 360 2.31 25.20 -19.33
N GLU A 361 1.98 25.18 -20.60
CA GLU A 361 2.59 26.06 -21.63
C GLU A 361 2.21 27.52 -21.41
N ASP A 362 0.97 27.83 -21.10
CA ASP A 362 0.52 29.20 -20.78
C ASP A 362 1.16 29.74 -19.49
N SER A 363 1.42 28.92 -18.50
CA SER A 363 2.13 29.30 -17.28
C SER A 363 3.61 29.59 -17.53
N CYS A 364 4.27 28.84 -18.41
CA CYS A 364 5.68 29.02 -18.74
C CYS A 364 5.93 30.30 -19.57
N CYS A 365 5.02 30.66 -20.47
CA CYS A 365 5.10 31.90 -21.25
C CYS A 365 4.85 33.17 -20.41
N LYS A 366 3.95 33.12 -19.42
CA LYS A 366 3.70 34.26 -18.52
C LYS A 366 4.86 34.60 -17.60
N VAL A 367 5.68 33.59 -17.21
CA VAL A 367 6.89 33.83 -16.39
C VAL A 367 8.01 34.47 -17.21
N LYS A 368 8.16 34.13 -18.50
CA LYS A 368 9.20 34.73 -19.37
C LYS A 368 8.90 36.20 -19.75
N SER A 369 7.63 36.56 -19.90
CA SER A 369 7.26 37.94 -20.24
C SER A 369 7.45 38.94 -19.08
N LYS A 370 7.37 38.49 -17.82
CA LYS A 370 7.61 39.34 -16.65
C LYS A 370 9.10 39.56 -16.35
N SER A 371 10.00 38.69 -16.78
CA SER A 371 11.45 38.85 -16.56
C SER A 371 12.12 39.77 -17.58
N LEU A 372 11.50 40.03 -18.74
CA LEU A 372 12.02 40.94 -19.78
C LEU A 372 11.54 42.39 -19.63
N ALA A 373 10.48 42.64 -18.86
CA ALA A 373 9.98 44.00 -18.61
C ALA A 373 10.63 44.73 -17.41
N ALA A 374 11.47 44.01 -16.62
CA ALA A 374 12.15 44.57 -15.44
C ALA A 374 13.61 45.04 -15.72
N LYS A 375 14.04 45.07 -17.00
CA LYS A 375 15.36 45.55 -17.41
C LYS A 375 15.27 46.54 -18.58
N LYS A 376 14.43 47.55 -18.45
CA LYS A 376 14.54 48.79 -19.23
C LYS A 376 14.35 49.98 -18.31
#